data_2218db48f68987ea54d81ead307d6083
#
_entry.id   2218db48f68987ea54d81ead307d6083
#
_cell.length_a   1.000
_cell.length_b   1.000
_cell.length_c   1.000
_cell.angle_alpha   90.00
_cell.angle_beta   90.00
_cell.angle_gamma   90.00
#
_symmetry.space_group_name_H-M   'P 1'
#
loop_
_entity.id
_entity.type
_entity.pdbx_description
1 polymer ?
#
loop_
_entity_poly.entity_id
_entity_poly.type
_entity_poly.pdbx_seq_one_letter_code
_entity_poly.pdbx_strand_id
1 'polypeptide(L)'
;MAEIRGLYAITDPTLIGGERLLPACEQALRGGARLLQYRDKDSDAITRFRNAQALRDLCHQYGALFIVNDEPILANAIKADGVHIGQSDGGVRAARDLLGPGAIIGVSCHGDARLAQQMAREGAS
;
A
#
# COMPACT_ATOMS: atom_id res chain seq x y z
N MET A 1 9.18 -8.15 12.35
CA MET A 1 8.01 -7.44 11.79
C MET A 1 8.26 -5.94 11.79
N ALA A 2 7.97 -5.26 10.68
CA ALA A 2 8.12 -3.82 10.61
C ALA A 2 7.10 -3.13 11.52
N GLU A 3 7.53 -2.11 12.23
CA GLU A 3 6.67 -1.34 13.10
C GLU A 3 5.92 -0.29 12.30
N ILE A 4 4.58 -0.30 12.40
CA ILE A 4 3.71 0.63 11.68
C ILE A 4 3.49 1.86 12.54
N ARG A 5 4.22 2.94 12.26
CA ARG A 5 4.03 4.22 12.95
C ARG A 5 4.59 5.36 12.12
N GLY A 6 4.22 6.57 12.48
CA GLY A 6 4.66 7.78 11.80
C GLY A 6 3.68 8.22 10.73
N LEU A 7 4.13 9.11 9.85
CA LEU A 7 3.28 9.69 8.81
C LEU A 7 3.02 8.70 7.69
N TYR A 8 1.75 8.58 7.34
CA TYR A 8 1.28 7.69 6.26
C TYR A 8 0.80 8.56 5.09
N ALA A 9 1.49 8.51 3.96
CA ALA A 9 1.10 9.26 2.77
C ALA A 9 0.39 8.35 1.77
N ILE A 10 -0.63 8.88 1.10
CA ILE A 10 -1.40 8.15 0.09
C ILE A 10 -1.37 8.98 -1.20
N THR A 11 -1.03 8.35 -2.33
CA THR A 11 -1.03 9.03 -3.61
C THR A 11 -2.45 9.23 -4.14
N ASP A 12 -2.63 10.31 -4.91
CA ASP A 12 -3.90 10.61 -5.57
C ASP A 12 -3.59 11.01 -7.01
N PRO A 13 -4.03 10.20 -8.01
CA PRO A 13 -3.68 10.46 -9.41
C PRO A 13 -4.26 11.77 -9.96
N THR A 14 -5.31 12.32 -9.34
CA THR A 14 -5.85 13.60 -9.76
C THR A 14 -4.99 14.77 -9.31
N LEU A 15 -4.25 14.61 -8.22
CA LEU A 15 -3.41 15.67 -7.66
C LEU A 15 -1.95 15.56 -8.10
N ILE A 16 -1.40 14.35 -8.15
CA ILE A 16 0.01 14.11 -8.44
C ILE A 16 0.20 12.97 -9.44
N GLY A 17 -0.47 13.04 -10.58
CA GLY A 17 -0.33 12.01 -11.62
C GLY A 17 0.86 12.25 -12.55
N GLY A 18 1.17 11.23 -13.36
CA GLY A 18 2.17 11.33 -14.42
C GLY A 18 3.57 11.63 -13.92
N GLU A 19 4.23 12.58 -14.57
CA GLU A 19 5.62 12.95 -14.26
C GLU A 19 5.81 13.54 -12.87
N ARG A 20 4.75 13.98 -12.23
CA ARG A 20 4.80 14.59 -10.91
C ARG A 20 4.82 13.57 -9.77
N LEU A 21 4.49 12.31 -10.07
CA LEU A 21 4.31 11.29 -9.05
C LEU A 21 5.60 11.02 -8.25
N LEU A 22 6.68 10.68 -8.93
CA LEU A 22 7.94 10.35 -8.24
C LEU A 22 8.53 11.54 -7.48
N PRO A 23 8.62 12.75 -8.06
CA PRO A 23 9.13 13.90 -7.31
C PRO A 23 8.28 14.24 -6.07
N ALA A 24 6.96 14.16 -6.18
CA ALA A 24 6.07 14.46 -5.05
C ALA A 24 6.25 13.43 -3.93
N CYS A 25 6.35 12.15 -4.29
CA CYS A 25 6.56 11.09 -3.30
C CYS A 25 7.93 11.23 -2.63
N GLU A 26 8.97 11.59 -3.39
CA GLU A 26 10.28 11.83 -2.80
C GLU A 26 10.26 12.97 -1.80
N GLN A 27 9.54 14.06 -2.09
CA GLN A 27 9.38 15.15 -1.14
C GLN A 27 8.69 14.70 0.15
N ALA A 28 7.65 13.87 0.03
CA ALA A 28 6.96 13.32 1.19
C ALA A 28 7.90 12.47 2.05
N LEU A 29 8.72 11.64 1.41
CA LEU A 29 9.69 10.79 2.11
C LEU A 29 10.77 11.62 2.80
N ARG A 30 11.27 12.65 2.13
CA ARG A 30 12.23 13.59 2.74
C ARG A 30 11.62 14.32 3.93
N GLY A 31 10.32 14.60 3.89
CA GLY A 31 9.59 15.24 4.97
C GLY A 31 9.27 14.31 6.14
N GLY A 32 9.63 13.04 6.06
CA GLY A 32 9.47 12.10 7.16
C GLY A 32 8.38 11.07 7.02
N ALA A 33 7.77 10.92 5.83
CA ALA A 33 6.78 9.86 5.63
C ALA A 33 7.44 8.49 5.84
N ARG A 34 6.78 7.63 6.63
CA ARG A 34 7.29 6.31 6.98
C ARG A 34 6.58 5.20 6.22
N LEU A 35 5.38 5.47 5.73
CA LEU A 35 4.63 4.58 4.87
C LEU A 35 4.09 5.37 3.70
N LEU A 36 4.11 4.77 2.51
CA LEU A 36 3.53 5.36 1.30
C LEU A 36 2.61 4.33 0.68
N GLN A 37 1.35 4.70 0.46
CA GLN A 37 0.40 3.89 -0.28
C GLN A 37 0.25 4.43 -1.69
N TYR A 38 0.47 3.57 -2.68
CA TYR A 38 0.23 3.88 -4.08
C TYR A 38 -1.21 3.52 -4.43
N ARG A 39 -2.01 4.54 -4.71
CA ARG A 39 -3.41 4.40 -5.10
C ARG A 39 -3.61 5.08 -6.45
N ASP A 40 -3.91 4.29 -7.48
CA ASP A 40 -4.10 4.78 -8.84
C ASP A 40 -5.18 3.94 -9.53
N LYS A 41 -6.37 4.52 -9.67
CA LYS A 41 -7.51 3.88 -10.31
C LYS A 41 -7.61 4.22 -11.79
N ASP A 42 -6.77 5.11 -12.29
CA ASP A 42 -6.91 5.69 -13.62
C ASP A 42 -5.94 5.11 -14.66
N SER A 43 -4.73 4.74 -14.24
CA SER A 43 -3.71 4.25 -15.15
C SER A 43 -3.94 2.79 -15.55
N ASP A 44 -3.37 2.39 -16.69
CA ASP A 44 -3.41 1.00 -17.13
C ASP A 44 -2.48 0.11 -16.28
N ALA A 45 -2.58 -1.21 -16.48
CA ALA A 45 -1.84 -2.17 -15.68
C ALA A 45 -0.32 -2.03 -15.83
N ILE A 46 0.16 -1.74 -17.03
CA ILE A 46 1.60 -1.59 -17.28
C ILE A 46 2.13 -0.35 -16.56
N THR A 47 1.42 0.75 -16.64
CA THR A 47 1.79 1.99 -15.95
C THR A 47 1.78 1.79 -14.44
N ARG A 48 0.75 1.13 -13.90
CA ARG A 48 0.70 0.85 -12.47
C ARG A 48 1.86 -0.02 -12.02
N PHE A 49 2.22 -1.03 -12.80
CA PHE A 49 3.36 -1.89 -12.48
C PHE A 49 4.66 -1.08 -12.43
N ARG A 50 4.91 -0.26 -13.44
CA ARG A 50 6.12 0.57 -13.51
C ARG A 50 6.20 1.56 -12.37
N ASN A 51 5.10 2.27 -12.11
CA ASN A 51 5.04 3.25 -11.02
C ASN A 51 5.21 2.59 -9.66
N ALA A 52 4.54 1.47 -9.45
CA ALA A 52 4.63 0.74 -8.18
C ALA A 52 6.05 0.26 -7.91
N GLN A 53 6.72 -0.28 -8.92
CA GLN A 53 8.09 -0.75 -8.76
C GLN A 53 9.04 0.41 -8.47
N ALA A 54 8.91 1.52 -9.18
CA ALA A 54 9.74 2.70 -8.97
C ALA A 54 9.52 3.30 -7.58
N LEU A 55 8.28 3.38 -7.13
CA LEU A 55 7.95 3.90 -5.80
C LEU A 55 8.41 2.96 -4.69
N ARG A 56 8.31 1.66 -4.89
CA ARG A 56 8.82 0.68 -3.94
C ARG A 56 10.32 0.87 -3.72
N ASP A 57 11.08 1.01 -4.81
CA ASP A 57 12.52 1.22 -4.72
C ASP A 57 12.84 2.55 -4.03
N LEU A 58 12.10 3.60 -4.37
CA LEU A 58 12.27 4.91 -3.75
C LEU A 58 12.00 4.87 -2.24
N CYS A 59 10.91 4.24 -1.84
CA CYS A 59 10.57 4.08 -0.41
C CYS A 59 11.69 3.36 0.34
N HIS A 60 12.21 2.28 -0.22
CA HIS A 60 13.25 1.51 0.42
C HIS A 60 14.57 2.29 0.53
N GLN A 61 14.85 3.19 -0.40
CA GLN A 61 16.00 4.09 -0.29
C GLN A 61 15.90 5.01 0.93
N TYR A 62 14.68 5.38 1.32
CA TYR A 62 14.43 6.25 2.47
C TYR A 62 14.08 5.48 3.75
N GLY A 63 14.15 4.16 3.71
CA GLY A 63 13.80 3.32 4.87
C GLY A 63 12.31 3.33 5.19
N ALA A 64 11.46 3.66 4.21
CA ALA A 64 10.02 3.68 4.37
C ALA A 64 9.39 2.42 3.84
N LEU A 65 8.16 2.13 4.28
CA LEU A 65 7.38 0.99 3.84
C LEU A 65 6.50 1.38 2.66
N PHE A 66 6.36 0.48 1.69
CA PHE A 66 5.56 0.70 0.49
C PHE A 66 4.34 -0.22 0.46
N ILE A 67 3.16 0.37 0.28
CA ILE A 67 1.87 -0.33 0.29
C ILE A 67 1.17 -0.10 -1.04
N VAL A 68 0.62 -1.16 -1.63
CA VAL A 68 -0.17 -1.08 -2.86
C VAL A 68 -1.66 -1.09 -2.51
N ASN A 69 -2.43 -0.24 -3.17
CA ASN A 69 -3.89 -0.19 -2.97
C ASN A 69 -4.58 -1.25 -3.84
N ASP A 70 -5.42 -2.07 -3.24
CA ASP A 70 -6.38 -3.00 -3.89
C ASP A 70 -5.80 -4.09 -4.81
N GLU A 71 -4.50 -4.22 -4.98
CA GLU A 71 -3.93 -5.20 -5.91
C GLU A 71 -2.90 -6.10 -5.22
N PRO A 72 -3.33 -7.15 -4.51
CA PRO A 72 -2.39 -8.07 -3.85
C PRO A 72 -1.42 -8.75 -4.82
N ILE A 73 -1.88 -9.07 -6.03
CA ILE A 73 -1.02 -9.71 -7.04
C ILE A 73 0.10 -8.76 -7.46
N LEU A 74 -0.22 -7.48 -7.66
CA LEU A 74 0.80 -6.47 -7.97
C LEU A 74 1.78 -6.31 -6.79
N ALA A 75 1.26 -6.22 -5.58
CA ALA A 75 2.09 -6.12 -4.38
C ALA A 75 3.07 -7.29 -4.28
N ASN A 76 2.61 -8.49 -4.56
CA ASN A 76 3.45 -9.69 -4.54
C ASN A 76 4.51 -9.65 -5.64
N ALA A 77 4.11 -9.25 -6.85
CA ALA A 77 5.01 -9.23 -8.00
C ALA A 77 6.21 -8.28 -7.82
N ILE A 78 5.98 -7.13 -7.21
CA ILE A 78 7.05 -6.13 -6.98
C ILE A 78 7.67 -6.23 -5.60
N LYS A 79 7.24 -7.16 -4.78
CA LYS A 79 7.71 -7.35 -3.40
C LYS A 79 7.50 -6.09 -2.55
N ALA A 80 6.29 -5.53 -2.63
CA ALA A 80 5.88 -4.43 -1.76
C ALA A 80 5.84 -4.92 -0.30
N ASP A 81 5.89 -3.99 0.64
CA ASP A 81 5.79 -4.34 2.05
C ASP A 81 4.39 -4.77 2.45
N GLY A 82 3.39 -4.40 1.68
CA GLY A 82 2.04 -4.83 1.94
C GLY A 82 1.02 -4.31 0.93
N VAL A 83 -0.24 -4.50 1.27
CA VAL A 83 -1.39 -4.11 0.46
C VAL A 83 -2.46 -3.52 1.36
N HIS A 84 -3.18 -2.53 0.86
CA HIS A 84 -4.37 -1.99 1.51
C HIS A 84 -5.58 -2.40 0.69
N ILE A 85 -6.54 -3.09 1.31
CA ILE A 85 -7.71 -3.61 0.62
C ILE A 85 -9.00 -3.02 1.20
N GLY A 86 -10.03 -3.00 0.37
CA GLY A 86 -11.36 -2.64 0.80
C GLY A 86 -12.07 -3.80 1.49
N GLN A 87 -13.37 -3.65 1.70
CA GLN A 87 -14.20 -4.65 2.39
C GLN A 87 -14.70 -5.75 1.46
N SER A 88 -13.88 -6.21 0.54
CA SER A 88 -14.29 -7.28 -0.36
C SER A 88 -14.18 -8.63 0.33
N ASP A 89 -15.04 -9.57 -0.08
CA ASP A 89 -15.15 -10.88 0.52
C ASP A 89 -13.84 -11.66 0.45
N GLY A 90 -13.38 -12.16 1.59
CA GLY A 90 -12.20 -13.01 1.68
C GLY A 90 -10.89 -12.29 1.40
N GLY A 91 -10.91 -10.98 1.19
CA GLY A 91 -9.74 -10.23 0.75
C GLY A 91 -8.55 -10.32 1.69
N VAL A 92 -8.78 -10.18 2.99
CA VAL A 92 -7.69 -10.23 3.99
C VAL A 92 -7.01 -11.59 4.00
N ARG A 93 -7.79 -12.66 4.06
CA ARG A 93 -7.24 -14.01 4.12
C ARG A 93 -6.48 -14.35 2.84
N ALA A 94 -7.08 -14.03 1.69
CA ALA A 94 -6.43 -14.27 0.40
C ALA A 94 -5.13 -13.48 0.26
N ALA A 95 -5.12 -12.21 0.68
CA ALA A 95 -3.92 -11.38 0.65
C ALA A 95 -2.85 -11.93 1.59
N ARG A 96 -3.24 -12.38 2.78
CA ARG A 96 -2.29 -12.96 3.73
C ARG A 96 -1.67 -14.26 3.19
N ASP A 97 -2.47 -15.10 2.55
CA ASP A 97 -1.97 -16.34 1.94
C ASP A 97 -0.98 -16.03 0.81
N LEU A 98 -1.27 -15.01 0.00
CA LEU A 98 -0.42 -14.64 -1.12
C LEU A 98 0.87 -13.96 -0.67
N LEU A 99 0.79 -13.01 0.25
CA LEU A 99 1.93 -12.17 0.63
C LEU A 99 2.75 -12.71 1.80
N GLY A 100 2.18 -13.62 2.57
CA GLY A 100 2.89 -14.24 3.68
C GLY A 100 2.69 -13.52 5.02
N PRO A 101 3.23 -14.10 6.11
CA PRO A 101 2.97 -13.62 7.47
C PRO A 101 3.64 -12.28 7.80
N GLY A 102 4.71 -11.91 7.09
CA GLY A 102 5.41 -10.66 7.35
C GLY A 102 4.83 -9.44 6.64
N ALA A 103 3.88 -9.63 5.73
CA ALA A 103 3.32 -8.52 4.96
C ALA A 103 2.35 -7.69 5.80
N ILE A 104 2.27 -6.40 5.45
CA ILE A 104 1.31 -5.48 6.06
C ILE A 104 0.01 -5.56 5.25
N ILE A 105 -1.10 -5.83 5.92
CA ILE A 105 -2.40 -5.86 5.26
C ILE A 105 -3.33 -4.88 5.96
N GLY A 106 -3.54 -3.73 5.32
CA GLY A 106 -4.46 -2.71 5.81
C GLY A 106 -5.86 -2.91 5.23
N VAL A 107 -6.87 -2.58 6.00
CA VAL A 107 -8.27 -2.72 5.58
C VAL A 107 -9.05 -1.47 5.96
N SER A 108 -9.87 -0.98 5.02
CA SER A 108 -10.80 0.11 5.29
C SER A 108 -12.06 -0.45 5.94
N CYS A 109 -12.31 -0.08 7.18
CA CYS A 109 -13.47 -0.57 7.95
C CYS A 109 -14.56 0.50 8.17
N HIS A 110 -14.38 1.69 7.64
CA HIS A 110 -15.37 2.80 7.66
C HIS A 110 -15.95 3.07 9.06
N GLY A 111 -15.12 2.94 10.10
CA GLY A 111 -15.56 3.18 11.48
C GLY A 111 -16.32 2.03 12.13
N ASP A 112 -16.49 0.90 11.46
CA ASP A 112 -17.19 -0.26 12.01
C ASP A 112 -16.23 -1.11 12.85
N ALA A 113 -16.40 -1.06 14.17
CA ALA A 113 -15.53 -1.78 15.10
C ALA A 113 -15.66 -3.31 14.99
N ARG A 114 -16.86 -3.81 14.68
CA ARG A 114 -17.08 -5.26 14.51
C ARG A 114 -16.33 -5.77 13.27
N LEU A 115 -16.41 -5.00 12.19
CA LEU A 115 -15.71 -5.33 10.95
C LEU A 115 -14.21 -5.30 11.19
N ALA A 116 -13.71 -4.30 11.90
CA ALA A 116 -12.29 -4.20 12.23
C ALA A 116 -11.81 -5.42 13.01
N GLN A 117 -12.57 -5.87 14.00
CA GLN A 117 -12.25 -7.06 14.76
C GLN A 117 -12.26 -8.32 13.92
N GLN A 118 -13.24 -8.45 13.02
CA GLN A 118 -13.31 -9.57 12.10
C GLN A 118 -12.10 -9.59 11.16
N MET A 119 -11.75 -8.45 10.58
CA MET A 119 -10.60 -8.36 9.67
C MET A 119 -9.29 -8.68 10.41
N ALA A 120 -9.14 -8.24 11.63
CA ALA A 120 -7.97 -8.57 12.45
C ALA A 120 -7.87 -10.08 12.67
N ARG A 121 -8.98 -10.76 12.94
CA ARG A 121 -9.00 -12.22 13.08
C ARG A 121 -8.65 -12.93 11.77
N GLU A 122 -8.94 -12.32 10.63
CA GLU A 122 -8.61 -12.88 9.31
C GLU A 122 -7.17 -12.58 8.89
N GLY A 123 -6.43 -11.80 9.67
CA GLY A 123 -5.01 -11.55 9.47
C GLY A 123 -4.64 -10.14 9.04
N ALA A 124 -5.52 -9.15 9.20
CA ALA A 124 -5.18 -7.75 8.95
C ALA A 124 -4.18 -7.23 9.97
N SER A 125 -3.41 -6.24 9.54
CA SER A 125 -2.41 -5.57 10.37
C SER A 125 -2.98 -4.35 11.08
#